data_5ace0f37b6ab2e8814db1e9970e24351
#
_entry.id   5ace0f37b6ab2e8814db1e9970e24351
#
_cell.length_a   1.000
_cell.length_b   1.000
_cell.length_c   1.000
_cell.angle_alpha   90.00
_cell.angle_beta   90.00
_cell.angle_gamma   90.00
#
_symmetry.space_group_name_H-M   'P 1'
#
loop_
_entity.id
_entity.type
_entity.pdbx_description
1 polymer ?
#
loop_
_entity_poly.entity_id
_entity_poly.type
_entity_poly.pdbx_seq_one_letter_code
_entity_poly.pdbx_strand_id
1 'polypeptide(L)'
;MTWYMDWEIQFLDALQGIRGPVLDNIMAFLSDLGNAGIFWITIGLLLLIPKKYRRYGLQMLVAMALTFVVGNLILKNIFDRTRPCQVFVDMYQLTVKIPFDSSFPSGHTMNGITGALSLMYMDKRVGIPALILAAAIAFSRMYNFMHWPTDVLAGIVIGIMSAVFVNFVFRKRVWKNISPSK
;
A
#
# COMPACT_ATOMS: atom_id res chain seq x y z
N MET A 1 -18.36 10.89 3.15
CA MET A 1 -19.30 10.68 2.00
C MET A 1 -19.47 9.20 1.70
N THR A 2 -20.72 8.73 1.58
CA THR A 2 -21.01 7.34 1.23
C THR A 2 -21.31 7.27 -0.27
N TRP A 3 -20.38 6.72 -1.05
CA TRP A 3 -20.54 6.44 -2.48
C TRP A 3 -19.81 5.15 -2.82
N TYR A 4 -20.47 4.28 -3.56
CA TYR A 4 -19.94 3.01 -4.07
C TYR A 4 -20.74 2.58 -5.28
N MET A 5 -20.19 1.64 -6.05
CA MET A 5 -20.85 1.05 -7.22
C MET A 5 -21.38 -0.34 -6.87
N ASP A 6 -22.48 -0.76 -7.48
CA ASP A 6 -23.12 -2.05 -7.18
C ASP A 6 -22.17 -3.24 -7.37
N TRP A 7 -21.28 -3.19 -8.35
CA TRP A 7 -20.29 -4.25 -8.56
C TRP A 7 -19.25 -4.32 -7.43
N GLU A 8 -18.96 -3.22 -6.75
CA GLU A 8 -18.00 -3.21 -5.63
C GLU A 8 -18.53 -4.01 -4.45
N ILE A 9 -19.80 -3.82 -4.10
CA ILE A 9 -20.40 -4.59 -3.01
C ILE A 9 -20.58 -6.06 -3.42
N GLN A 10 -21.00 -6.35 -4.64
CA GLN A 10 -21.10 -7.73 -5.14
C GLN A 10 -19.76 -8.45 -5.08
N PHE A 11 -18.66 -7.76 -5.43
CA PHE A 11 -17.30 -8.32 -5.33
C PHE A 11 -16.92 -8.59 -3.88
N LEU A 12 -17.18 -7.64 -2.97
CA LEU A 12 -16.88 -7.81 -1.55
C LEU A 12 -17.72 -8.93 -0.91
N ASP A 13 -18.99 -9.05 -1.28
CA ASP A 13 -19.88 -10.15 -0.83
C ASP A 13 -19.37 -11.52 -1.31
N ALA A 14 -18.92 -11.61 -2.56
CA ALA A 14 -18.33 -12.83 -3.07
C ALA A 14 -17.08 -13.27 -2.26
N LEU A 15 -16.27 -12.29 -1.78
CA LEU A 15 -15.15 -12.58 -0.90
C LEU A 15 -15.59 -13.09 0.47
N GLN A 16 -16.76 -12.68 0.98
CA GLN A 16 -17.28 -13.22 2.25
C GLN A 16 -17.67 -14.69 2.11
N GLY A 17 -18.07 -15.15 0.92
CA GLY A 17 -18.40 -16.55 0.64
C GLY A 17 -17.24 -17.53 0.76
N ILE A 18 -15.98 -17.06 0.70
CA ILE A 18 -14.77 -17.90 0.82
C ILE A 18 -14.13 -17.83 2.21
N ARG A 19 -14.78 -17.20 3.19
CA ARG A 19 -14.25 -17.03 4.55
C ARG A 19 -14.14 -18.35 5.30
N GLY A 20 -13.17 -18.41 6.18
CA GLY A 20 -12.97 -19.55 7.08
C GLY A 20 -11.86 -19.25 8.09
N PRO A 21 -11.80 -19.96 9.24
CA PRO A 21 -10.93 -19.61 10.35
C PRO A 21 -9.44 -19.49 9.99
N VAL A 22 -8.95 -20.33 9.10
CA VAL A 22 -7.56 -20.32 8.65
C VAL A 22 -7.30 -19.11 7.75
N LEU A 23 -8.18 -18.89 6.77
CA LEU A 23 -8.02 -17.77 5.82
C LEU A 23 -8.23 -16.42 6.51
N ASP A 24 -9.18 -16.32 7.45
CA ASP A 24 -9.41 -15.12 8.25
C ASP A 24 -8.16 -14.71 9.04
N ASN A 25 -7.48 -15.68 9.68
CA ASN A 25 -6.24 -15.39 10.41
C ASN A 25 -5.11 -14.96 9.49
N ILE A 26 -4.96 -15.58 8.32
CA ILE A 26 -3.96 -15.18 7.32
C ILE A 26 -4.23 -13.76 6.82
N MET A 27 -5.47 -13.44 6.50
CA MET A 27 -5.85 -12.13 5.98
C MET A 27 -5.76 -11.03 7.05
N ALA A 28 -6.05 -11.34 8.31
CA ALA A 28 -5.83 -10.44 9.43
C ALA A 28 -4.33 -10.17 9.62
N PHE A 29 -3.49 -11.19 9.63
CA PHE A 29 -2.04 -11.06 9.74
C PHE A 29 -1.44 -10.20 8.61
N LEU A 30 -1.83 -10.47 7.35
CA LEU A 30 -1.38 -9.68 6.20
C LEU A 30 -1.82 -8.21 6.30
N SER A 31 -3.03 -7.99 6.77
CA SER A 31 -3.54 -6.64 7.03
C SER A 31 -2.71 -5.92 8.09
N ASP A 32 -2.40 -6.57 9.21
CA ASP A 32 -1.61 -6.00 10.29
C ASP A 32 -0.17 -5.70 9.87
N LEU A 33 0.42 -6.57 9.05
CA LEU A 33 1.76 -6.36 8.49
C LEU A 33 1.85 -5.07 7.66
N GLY A 34 0.76 -4.69 6.99
CA GLY A 34 0.68 -3.46 6.20
C GLY A 34 0.39 -2.19 7.00
N ASN A 35 0.11 -2.30 8.31
CA ASN A 35 -0.30 -1.17 9.14
C ASN A 35 0.71 -0.03 9.14
N ALA A 36 0.22 1.19 8.90
CA ALA A 36 0.99 2.45 8.84
C ALA A 36 2.22 2.42 7.90
N GLY A 37 2.36 1.39 7.08
CA GLY A 37 3.54 1.21 6.22
C GLY A 37 4.83 0.88 6.97
N ILE A 38 4.75 0.56 8.28
CA ILE A 38 5.92 0.34 9.17
C ILE A 38 6.86 -0.72 8.59
N PHE A 39 6.33 -1.84 8.10
CA PHE A 39 7.12 -2.89 7.47
C PHE A 39 8.01 -2.34 6.34
N TRP A 40 7.44 -1.55 5.44
CA TRP A 40 8.15 -0.97 4.29
C TRP A 40 9.13 0.12 4.71
N ILE A 41 8.75 0.96 5.68
CA ILE A 41 9.65 1.99 6.25
C ILE A 41 10.86 1.32 6.91
N THR A 42 10.65 0.24 7.67
CA THR A 42 11.73 -0.51 8.31
C THR A 42 12.71 -1.06 7.28
N ILE A 43 12.23 -1.65 6.18
CA ILE A 43 13.09 -2.09 5.08
C ILE A 43 13.89 -0.90 4.50
N GLY A 44 13.22 0.22 4.24
CA GLY A 44 13.88 1.43 3.73
C GLY A 44 15.00 1.92 4.65
N LEU A 45 14.76 1.93 5.97
CA LEU A 45 15.77 2.30 6.98
C LEU A 45 16.92 1.31 7.04
N LEU A 46 16.65 0.00 7.03
CA LEU A 46 17.68 -1.03 7.01
C LEU A 46 18.58 -0.95 5.78
N LEU A 47 18.03 -0.58 4.63
CA LEU A 47 18.82 -0.36 3.40
C LEU A 47 19.74 0.86 3.48
N LEU A 48 19.55 1.79 4.43
CA LEU A 48 20.49 2.90 4.65
C LEU A 48 21.80 2.47 5.30
N ILE A 49 21.84 1.34 6.02
CA ILE A 49 23.02 0.87 6.76
C ILE A 49 24.15 0.48 5.80
N PRO A 50 23.98 -0.45 4.85
CA PRO A 50 25.07 -0.81 3.94
C PRO A 50 25.25 0.24 2.84
N LYS A 51 26.49 0.75 2.68
CA LYS A 51 26.83 1.78 1.68
C LYS A 51 26.31 1.45 0.27
N LYS A 52 26.38 0.17 -0.12
CA LYS A 52 25.94 -0.34 -1.42
C LYS A 52 24.44 -0.08 -1.71
N TYR A 53 23.57 -0.16 -0.69
CA TYR A 53 22.13 -0.08 -0.88
C TYR A 53 21.51 1.24 -0.38
N ARG A 54 22.31 2.09 0.28
CA ARG A 54 21.85 3.34 0.91
C ARG A 54 21.03 4.23 -0.03
N ARG A 55 21.42 4.33 -1.30
CA ARG A 55 20.70 5.12 -2.31
C ARG A 55 19.26 4.60 -2.54
N TYR A 56 19.08 3.29 -2.53
CA TYR A 56 17.77 2.67 -2.73
C TYR A 56 16.89 2.81 -1.48
N GLY A 57 17.48 2.70 -0.28
CA GLY A 57 16.78 2.99 0.97
C GLY A 57 16.28 4.42 1.02
N LEU A 58 17.12 5.40 0.70
CA LEU A 58 16.72 6.81 0.64
C LEU A 58 15.62 7.04 -0.42
N GLN A 59 15.78 6.48 -1.62
CA GLN A 59 14.76 6.56 -2.67
C GLN A 59 13.41 6.00 -2.21
N MET A 60 13.41 4.84 -1.56
CA MET A 60 12.21 4.19 -1.04
C MET A 60 11.51 5.06 0.01
N LEU A 61 12.26 5.59 0.99
CA LEU A 61 11.71 6.45 2.04
C LEU A 61 11.13 7.76 1.46
N VAL A 62 11.79 8.38 0.50
CA VAL A 62 11.29 9.58 -0.19
C VAL A 62 10.01 9.25 -0.99
N ALA A 63 9.96 8.11 -1.68
CA ALA A 63 8.77 7.68 -2.41
C ALA A 63 7.59 7.41 -1.45
N MET A 64 7.85 6.79 -0.30
CA MET A 64 6.83 6.56 0.72
C MET A 64 6.33 7.87 1.36
N ALA A 65 7.23 8.83 1.61
CA ALA A 65 6.86 10.16 2.09
C ALA A 65 5.96 10.88 1.08
N LEU A 66 6.29 10.83 -0.21
CA LEU A 66 5.44 11.37 -1.28
C LEU A 66 4.06 10.69 -1.30
N THR A 67 4.03 9.37 -1.24
CA THR A 67 2.79 8.58 -1.19
C THR A 67 1.94 8.96 0.02
N PHE A 68 2.56 9.15 1.19
CA PHE A 68 1.86 9.58 2.40
C PHE A 68 1.25 10.98 2.24
N VAL A 69 2.00 11.94 1.71
CA VAL A 69 1.51 13.31 1.49
C VAL A 69 0.33 13.30 0.51
N VAL A 70 0.50 12.67 -0.65
CA VAL A 70 -0.56 12.65 -1.67
C VAL A 70 -1.78 11.87 -1.20
N GLY A 71 -1.57 10.66 -0.68
CA GLY A 71 -2.67 9.76 -0.31
C GLY A 71 -3.34 10.15 1.01
N ASN A 72 -2.55 10.24 2.09
CA ASN A 72 -3.13 10.38 3.42
C ASN A 72 -3.43 11.85 3.80
N LEU A 73 -2.58 12.82 3.39
CA LEU A 73 -2.80 14.22 3.78
C LEU A 73 -3.69 14.97 2.78
N ILE A 74 -3.67 14.61 1.50
CA ILE A 74 -4.44 15.33 0.48
C ILE A 74 -5.71 14.56 0.12
N LEU A 75 -5.59 13.38 -0.48
CA LEU A 75 -6.73 12.69 -1.08
C LEU A 75 -7.73 12.17 -0.05
N LYS A 76 -7.30 11.64 1.09
CA LYS A 76 -8.23 11.20 2.15
C LYS A 76 -9.10 12.33 2.68
N ASN A 77 -8.54 13.53 2.83
CA ASN A 77 -9.28 14.69 3.31
C ASN A 77 -10.22 15.29 2.24
N ILE A 78 -9.88 15.12 0.95
CA ILE A 78 -10.75 15.61 -0.15
C ILE A 78 -11.94 14.69 -0.34
N PHE A 79 -11.71 13.37 -0.40
CA PHE A 79 -12.77 12.40 -0.76
C PHE A 79 -13.62 11.96 0.41
N ASP A 80 -13.06 11.90 1.62
CA ASP A 80 -13.74 11.51 2.87
C ASP A 80 -14.76 10.37 2.69
N ARG A 81 -14.31 9.28 2.02
CA ARG A 81 -15.14 8.14 1.64
C ARG A 81 -15.37 7.22 2.83
N THR A 82 -16.63 6.86 3.08
CA THR A 82 -17.01 5.88 4.11
C THR A 82 -16.55 4.48 3.73
N ARG A 83 -16.04 3.71 4.69
CA ARG A 83 -15.55 2.34 4.48
C ARG A 83 -16.70 1.35 4.32
N PRO A 84 -16.51 0.22 3.58
CA PRO A 84 -17.53 -0.84 3.49
C PRO A 84 -17.99 -1.32 4.86
N CYS A 85 -17.07 -1.58 5.80
CA CYS A 85 -17.39 -2.02 7.16
C CYS A 85 -18.17 -1.01 7.99
N GLN A 86 -18.16 0.26 7.63
CA GLN A 86 -18.95 1.32 8.29
C GLN A 86 -20.32 1.49 7.66
N VAL A 87 -20.48 1.13 6.39
CA VAL A 87 -21.77 1.17 5.69
C VAL A 87 -22.62 -0.04 6.07
N PHE A 88 -22.01 -1.20 6.27
CA PHE A 88 -22.66 -2.48 6.52
C PHE A 88 -22.27 -3.06 7.89
N VAL A 89 -22.38 -2.25 8.96
CA VAL A 89 -21.85 -2.52 10.31
C VAL A 89 -22.27 -3.88 10.88
N ASP A 90 -23.52 -4.28 10.69
CA ASP A 90 -24.07 -5.48 11.31
C ASP A 90 -24.13 -6.70 10.37
N MET A 91 -23.67 -6.56 9.13
CA MET A 91 -23.79 -7.62 8.13
C MET A 91 -22.64 -8.63 8.15
N TYR A 92 -21.45 -8.23 8.65
CA TYR A 92 -20.23 -9.04 8.54
C TYR A 92 -19.43 -9.08 9.83
N GLN A 93 -18.87 -10.25 10.14
CA GLN A 93 -17.92 -10.39 11.25
C GLN A 93 -16.57 -9.80 10.86
N LEU A 94 -16.16 -8.74 11.51
CA LEU A 94 -14.88 -8.08 11.27
C LEU A 94 -13.77 -8.75 12.07
N THR A 95 -12.69 -9.10 11.41
CA THR A 95 -11.50 -9.72 12.02
C THR A 95 -10.40 -8.73 12.38
N VAL A 96 -10.56 -7.46 11.96
CA VAL A 96 -9.58 -6.38 12.17
C VAL A 96 -10.27 -5.12 12.71
N LYS A 97 -9.51 -4.26 13.40
CA LYS A 97 -10.03 -3.00 13.94
C LYS A 97 -10.44 -2.05 12.81
N ILE A 98 -11.59 -1.41 12.96
CA ILE A 98 -12.10 -0.40 12.04
C ILE A 98 -11.26 0.88 12.19
N PRO A 99 -10.61 1.36 11.13
CA PRO A 99 -9.94 2.67 11.16
C PRO A 99 -10.99 3.81 11.14
N PHE A 100 -10.64 4.93 11.76
CA PHE A 100 -11.52 6.12 11.80
C PHE A 100 -11.35 7.06 10.60
N ASP A 101 -10.34 6.82 9.77
CA ASP A 101 -10.01 7.66 8.61
C ASP A 101 -10.76 7.23 7.34
N SER A 102 -10.71 8.10 6.30
CA SER A 102 -11.32 7.87 4.99
C SER A 102 -10.88 6.54 4.35
N SER A 103 -11.80 5.89 3.65
CA SER A 103 -11.53 4.68 2.88
C SER A 103 -10.63 4.95 1.67
N PHE A 104 -10.83 6.07 0.97
CA PHE A 104 -10.14 6.38 -0.28
C PHE A 104 -8.96 7.34 -0.10
N PRO A 105 -7.83 7.04 -0.71
CA PRO A 105 -7.39 5.77 -1.28
C PRO A 105 -6.85 4.79 -0.21
N SER A 106 -6.64 3.51 -0.57
CA SER A 106 -6.11 2.50 0.34
C SER A 106 -4.63 2.74 0.68
N GLY A 107 -4.38 3.14 1.94
CA GLY A 107 -3.02 3.42 2.44
C GLY A 107 -2.11 2.19 2.44
N HIS A 108 -2.63 1.01 2.81
CA HIS A 108 -1.91 -0.25 2.76
C HIS A 108 -1.44 -0.59 1.35
N THR A 109 -2.31 -0.41 0.36
CA THR A 109 -2.00 -0.68 -1.04
C THR A 109 -0.98 0.31 -1.58
N MET A 110 -1.16 1.61 -1.32
CA MET A 110 -0.19 2.64 -1.75
C MET A 110 1.21 2.34 -1.22
N ASN A 111 1.33 2.13 0.10
CA ASN A 111 2.61 1.87 0.75
C ASN A 111 3.24 0.57 0.25
N GLY A 112 2.45 -0.50 0.10
CA GLY A 112 2.89 -1.79 -0.40
C GLY A 112 3.48 -1.70 -1.81
N ILE A 113 2.73 -1.10 -2.74
CA ILE A 113 3.17 -0.94 -4.13
C ILE A 113 4.40 -0.04 -4.22
N THR A 114 4.41 1.09 -3.49
CA THR A 114 5.56 2.00 -3.46
C THR A 114 6.82 1.31 -2.94
N GLY A 115 6.71 0.57 -1.84
CA GLY A 115 7.82 -0.17 -1.24
C GLY A 115 8.33 -1.27 -2.17
N ALA A 116 7.45 -2.11 -2.69
CA ALA A 116 7.80 -3.22 -3.58
C ALA A 116 8.47 -2.74 -4.88
N LEU A 117 7.94 -1.68 -5.53
CA LEU A 117 8.55 -1.11 -6.72
C LEU A 117 9.92 -0.46 -6.43
N SER A 118 10.09 0.16 -5.26
CA SER A 118 11.39 0.69 -4.86
C SER A 118 12.43 -0.43 -4.73
N LEU A 119 12.05 -1.60 -4.18
CA LEU A 119 12.89 -2.79 -4.16
C LEU A 119 13.12 -3.38 -5.55
N MET A 120 12.12 -3.32 -6.44
CA MET A 120 12.25 -3.75 -7.83
C MET A 120 13.33 -2.97 -8.60
N TYR A 121 13.47 -1.67 -8.32
CA TYR A 121 14.55 -0.85 -8.90
C TYR A 121 15.93 -1.19 -8.34
N MET A 122 16.00 -1.78 -7.15
CA MET A 122 17.24 -2.27 -6.56
C MET A 122 17.65 -3.62 -7.15
N ASP A 123 16.75 -4.60 -7.06
CA ASP A 123 16.94 -5.96 -7.58
C ASP A 123 15.59 -6.63 -7.81
N LYS A 124 15.34 -7.11 -9.03
CA LYS A 124 14.11 -7.81 -9.39
C LYS A 124 13.85 -9.07 -8.56
N ARG A 125 14.92 -9.75 -8.11
CA ARG A 125 14.83 -10.97 -7.28
C ARG A 125 14.19 -10.68 -5.91
N VAL A 126 14.37 -9.47 -5.39
CA VAL A 126 13.75 -9.01 -4.13
C VAL A 126 12.42 -8.31 -4.40
N GLY A 127 12.36 -7.53 -5.48
CA GLY A 127 11.17 -6.75 -5.82
C GLY A 127 9.97 -7.60 -6.23
N ILE A 128 10.17 -8.74 -6.93
CA ILE A 128 9.06 -9.61 -7.33
C ILE A 128 8.36 -10.24 -6.11
N PRO A 129 9.05 -10.89 -5.16
CA PRO A 129 8.42 -11.36 -3.93
C PRO A 129 7.77 -10.24 -3.11
N ALA A 130 8.39 -9.07 -3.06
CA ALA A 130 7.81 -7.90 -2.39
C ALA A 130 6.51 -7.44 -3.05
N LEU A 131 6.41 -7.49 -4.38
CA LEU A 131 5.19 -7.15 -5.10
C LEU A 131 4.08 -8.17 -4.87
N ILE A 132 4.39 -9.45 -4.80
CA ILE A 132 3.44 -10.52 -4.43
C ILE A 132 2.91 -10.26 -3.01
N LEU A 133 3.78 -9.95 -2.06
CA LEU A 133 3.38 -9.60 -0.69
C LEU A 133 2.50 -8.35 -0.66
N ALA A 134 2.86 -7.30 -1.41
CA ALA A 134 2.06 -6.08 -1.51
C ALA A 134 0.66 -6.34 -2.09
N ALA A 135 0.56 -7.22 -3.10
CA ALA A 135 -0.71 -7.64 -3.67
C ALA A 135 -1.55 -8.45 -2.66
N ALA A 136 -0.93 -9.34 -1.90
CA ALA A 136 -1.59 -10.10 -0.84
C ALA A 136 -2.11 -9.18 0.29
N ILE A 137 -1.32 -8.18 0.70
CA ILE A 137 -1.75 -7.15 1.66
C ILE A 137 -2.93 -6.34 1.07
N ALA A 138 -2.87 -5.92 -0.19
CA ALA A 138 -3.95 -5.19 -0.84
C ALA A 138 -5.25 -6.02 -0.90
N PHE A 139 -5.13 -7.31 -1.25
CA PHE A 139 -6.26 -8.24 -1.25
C PHE A 139 -6.85 -8.43 0.14
N SER A 140 -6.02 -8.55 1.18
CA SER A 140 -6.49 -8.69 2.56
C SER A 140 -7.39 -7.53 3.02
N ARG A 141 -7.18 -6.32 2.43
CA ARG A 141 -8.02 -5.15 2.79
C ARG A 141 -9.44 -5.26 2.25
N MET A 142 -9.62 -5.84 1.07
CA MET A 142 -10.95 -6.12 0.50
C MET A 142 -11.60 -7.30 1.22
N TYR A 143 -10.84 -8.37 1.45
CA TYR A 143 -11.31 -9.55 2.20
C TYR A 143 -11.82 -9.19 3.60
N ASN A 144 -11.11 -8.34 4.33
CA ASN A 144 -11.49 -7.85 5.66
C ASN A 144 -12.55 -6.72 5.62
N PHE A 145 -13.13 -6.43 4.47
CA PHE A 145 -14.19 -5.42 4.31
C PHE A 145 -13.77 -3.98 4.69
N MET A 146 -12.47 -3.68 4.60
CA MET A 146 -11.89 -2.40 5.02
C MET A 146 -11.82 -1.36 3.90
N HIS A 147 -11.75 -1.80 2.64
CA HIS A 147 -11.63 -0.94 1.47
C HIS A 147 -12.49 -1.45 0.31
N TRP A 148 -13.01 -0.51 -0.46
CA TRP A 148 -13.65 -0.78 -1.74
C TRP A 148 -12.61 -1.18 -2.79
N PRO A 149 -12.97 -1.99 -3.81
CA PRO A 149 -12.06 -2.31 -4.92
C PRO A 149 -11.43 -1.09 -5.58
N THR A 150 -12.19 0.00 -5.78
CA THR A 150 -11.67 1.24 -6.36
C THR A 150 -10.68 1.97 -5.45
N ASP A 151 -10.78 1.85 -4.11
CA ASP A 151 -9.77 2.38 -3.19
C ASP A 151 -8.42 1.68 -3.39
N VAL A 152 -8.48 0.36 -3.61
CA VAL A 152 -7.31 -0.48 -3.87
C VAL A 152 -6.70 -0.12 -5.23
N LEU A 153 -7.51 -0.02 -6.28
CA LEU A 153 -7.04 0.38 -7.61
C LEU A 153 -6.39 1.76 -7.60
N ALA A 154 -7.02 2.74 -6.95
CA ALA A 154 -6.42 4.08 -6.77
C ALA A 154 -5.10 4.00 -6.00
N GLY A 155 -5.05 3.18 -4.95
CA GLY A 155 -3.83 2.93 -4.19
C GLY A 155 -2.69 2.35 -5.04
N ILE A 156 -2.99 1.42 -5.95
CA ILE A 156 -2.02 0.87 -6.91
C ILE A 156 -1.48 1.98 -7.81
N VAL A 157 -2.36 2.77 -8.41
CA VAL A 157 -1.96 3.86 -9.33
C VAL A 157 -1.07 4.88 -8.62
N ILE A 158 -1.47 5.34 -7.44
CA ILE A 158 -0.70 6.33 -6.67
C ILE A 158 0.65 5.75 -6.24
N GLY A 159 0.69 4.50 -5.80
CA GLY A 159 1.94 3.82 -5.42
C GLY A 159 2.91 3.69 -6.59
N ILE A 160 2.41 3.31 -7.78
CA ILE A 160 3.20 3.24 -9.01
C ILE A 160 3.73 4.64 -9.37
N MET A 161 2.87 5.64 -9.43
CA MET A 161 3.26 7.00 -9.80
C MET A 161 4.33 7.57 -8.87
N SER A 162 4.18 7.38 -7.56
CA SER A 162 5.15 7.84 -6.56
C SER A 162 6.50 7.15 -6.73
N ALA A 163 6.52 5.82 -6.85
CA ALA A 163 7.75 5.06 -7.03
C ALA A 163 8.47 5.41 -8.35
N VAL A 164 7.73 5.51 -9.45
CA VAL A 164 8.27 5.87 -10.78
C VAL A 164 8.83 7.29 -10.77
N PHE A 165 8.06 8.25 -10.25
CA PHE A 165 8.48 9.65 -10.20
C PHE A 165 9.76 9.84 -9.39
N VAL A 166 9.82 9.28 -8.18
CA VAL A 166 11.01 9.40 -7.33
C VAL A 166 12.20 8.69 -7.95
N ASN A 167 12.02 7.49 -8.53
CA ASN A 167 13.09 6.80 -9.24
C ASN A 167 13.63 7.63 -10.41
N PHE A 168 12.77 8.27 -11.19
CA PHE A 168 13.18 9.15 -12.29
C PHE A 168 14.01 10.35 -11.80
N VAL A 169 13.57 11.02 -10.73
CA VAL A 169 14.29 12.16 -10.14
C VAL A 169 15.65 11.73 -9.61
N PHE A 170 15.71 10.61 -8.89
CA PHE A 170 16.96 10.08 -8.34
C PHE A 170 17.96 9.68 -9.43
N ARG A 171 17.49 9.02 -10.49
CA ARG A 171 18.37 8.66 -11.63
C ARG A 171 18.93 9.88 -12.34
N LYS A 172 18.14 10.93 -12.55
CA LYS A 172 18.58 12.13 -13.28
C LYS A 172 19.42 13.10 -12.46
N ARG A 173 19.08 13.33 -11.18
CA ARG A 173 19.67 14.41 -10.39
C ARG A 173 20.62 13.94 -9.31
N VAL A 174 20.30 12.86 -8.62
CA VAL A 174 21.06 12.42 -7.45
C VAL A 174 22.20 11.48 -7.85
N TRP A 175 21.96 10.53 -8.75
CA TRP A 175 22.97 9.54 -9.11
C TRP A 175 24.07 10.07 -10.02
N LYS A 176 23.80 11.08 -10.86
CA LYS A 176 24.84 11.75 -11.65
C LYS A 176 25.88 12.47 -10.78
N ASN A 177 25.44 12.97 -9.61
CA ASN A 177 26.31 13.76 -8.72
C ASN A 177 27.03 12.92 -7.66
N ILE A 178 26.68 11.64 -7.50
CA ILE A 178 27.24 10.71 -6.49
C ILE A 178 28.20 9.68 -7.14
N SER A 179 28.16 9.51 -8.47
CA SER A 179 29.16 8.69 -9.15
C SER A 179 30.49 9.44 -9.18
N PRO A 180 31.57 8.90 -8.55
CA PRO A 180 32.89 9.46 -8.77
C PRO A 180 33.19 9.37 -10.28
N SER A 181 33.60 10.47 -10.87
CA SER A 181 34.30 10.43 -12.17
C SER A 181 35.36 9.33 -12.11
N LYS A 182 35.30 8.38 -13.04
CA LYS A 182 36.34 7.37 -13.23
C LYS A 182 37.69 8.03 -13.51
#